data_5ccbe902dd157b138db6cb8739fe1eb7
#
_entry.id   5ccbe902dd157b138db6cb8739fe1eb7
#
_cell.length_a   1.000
_cell.length_b   1.000
_cell.length_c   1.000
_cell.angle_alpha   90.00
_cell.angle_beta   90.00
_cell.angle_gamma   90.00
#
_symmetry.space_group_name_H-M   'P 1'
#
loop_
_entity.id
_entity.type
_entity.pdbx_description
1 polymer ?
#
loop_
_entity_poly.entity_id
_entity_poly.type
_entity_poly.pdbx_seq_one_letter_code
_entity_poly.pdbx_strand_id
1 'polypeptide(L)'
;MTNNYPRSFSHIGISVPDIKAAVKFYTEVLGWYLIMEPTEITEDDSAIGEMCTDVFGAGWKSFKIAHMSTGDRIGVELFQFNNQENPENNFEYWKTGIFHFCVQDPDVEGLAEKIVAAGGKKRMKAPRYYYPGEKPYRMIYMEDPFGNILEIYSHSYELHYASGAYNK
;
A
#
# COMPACT_ATOMS: atom_id res chain seq x y z
N MET A 1 -34.71 10.12 -6.87
CA MET A 1 -33.34 9.76 -7.24
C MET A 1 -32.48 9.99 -6.03
N THR A 2 -31.91 8.96 -5.43
CA THR A 2 -30.95 9.10 -4.33
C THR A 2 -29.66 9.67 -4.93
N ASN A 3 -29.29 10.88 -4.56
CA ASN A 3 -27.99 11.47 -4.94
C ASN A 3 -26.88 10.68 -4.24
N ASN A 4 -26.31 9.70 -4.93
CA ASN A 4 -25.13 9.00 -4.46
C ASN A 4 -23.90 9.81 -4.83
N TYR A 5 -23.31 10.49 -3.84
CA TYR A 5 -22.02 11.16 -4.01
C TYR A 5 -20.90 10.10 -3.93
N PRO A 6 -19.88 10.17 -4.80
CA PRO A 6 -18.68 9.33 -4.67
C PRO A 6 -18.05 9.58 -3.30
N ARG A 7 -17.68 8.50 -2.60
CA ARG A 7 -16.94 8.62 -1.33
C ARG A 7 -15.46 8.81 -1.61
N SER A 8 -14.84 9.72 -0.87
CA SER A 8 -13.40 9.89 -0.92
C SER A 8 -12.71 8.70 -0.26
N PHE A 9 -11.59 8.27 -0.83
CA PHE A 9 -10.73 7.28 -0.19
C PHE A 9 -9.94 7.97 0.93
N SER A 10 -10.09 7.50 2.17
CA SER A 10 -9.47 8.12 3.34
C SER A 10 -8.12 7.53 3.66
N HIS A 11 -8.06 6.23 3.87
CA HIS A 11 -6.83 5.52 4.24
C HIS A 11 -6.88 4.04 3.87
N ILE A 12 -5.73 3.39 3.95
CA ILE A 12 -5.55 1.94 3.85
C ILE A 12 -4.76 1.44 5.05
N GLY A 13 -5.11 0.26 5.58
CA GLY A 13 -4.34 -0.45 6.59
C GLY A 13 -3.44 -1.52 5.94
N ILE A 14 -2.17 -1.56 6.33
CA ILE A 14 -1.17 -2.51 5.84
C ILE A 14 -0.51 -3.20 7.04
N SER A 15 -0.58 -4.52 7.09
CA SER A 15 0.15 -5.30 8.08
C SER A 15 1.58 -5.55 7.62
N VAL A 16 2.53 -5.36 8.54
CA VAL A 16 3.97 -5.51 8.27
C VAL A 16 4.66 -6.26 9.41
N PRO A 17 5.73 -7.02 9.14
CA PRO A 17 6.44 -7.77 10.18
C PRO A 17 7.31 -6.88 11.08
N ASP A 18 7.77 -5.73 10.59
CA ASP A 18 8.58 -4.74 11.31
C ASP A 18 8.14 -3.33 10.95
N ILE A 19 7.44 -2.69 11.87
CA ILE A 19 6.85 -1.36 11.64
C ILE A 19 7.92 -0.26 11.48
N LYS A 20 9.06 -0.37 12.16
CA LYS A 20 10.14 0.63 12.02
C LYS A 20 10.82 0.53 10.66
N ALA A 21 11.08 -0.69 10.21
CA ALA A 21 11.62 -0.93 8.88
C ALA A 21 10.62 -0.46 7.80
N ALA A 22 9.31 -0.68 8.01
CA ALA A 22 8.27 -0.25 7.09
C ALA A 22 8.15 1.29 7.02
N VAL A 23 8.11 1.98 8.16
CA VAL A 23 8.12 3.45 8.20
C VAL A 23 9.34 3.99 7.45
N LYS A 24 10.53 3.42 7.70
CA LYS A 24 11.75 3.82 7.00
C LYS A 24 11.63 3.64 5.48
N PHE A 25 11.21 2.45 5.03
CA PHE A 25 11.05 2.15 3.60
C PHE A 25 10.07 3.12 2.92
N TYR A 26 8.87 3.26 3.46
CA TYR A 26 7.84 4.09 2.84
C TYR A 26 8.21 5.59 2.86
N THR A 27 8.96 6.04 3.87
CA THR A 27 9.48 7.42 3.91
C THR A 27 10.62 7.63 2.91
N GLU A 28 11.64 6.76 2.92
CA GLU A 28 12.86 6.99 2.13
C GLU A 28 12.67 6.64 0.64
N VAL A 29 11.81 5.67 0.32
CA VAL A 29 11.63 5.16 -1.04
C VAL A 29 10.39 5.75 -1.72
N LEU A 30 9.23 5.78 -1.03
CA LEU A 30 7.99 6.32 -1.61
C LEU A 30 7.76 7.80 -1.26
N GLY A 31 8.57 8.40 -0.37
CA GLY A 31 8.43 9.79 0.02
C GLY A 31 7.20 10.09 0.85
N TRP A 32 6.57 9.06 1.44
CA TRP A 32 5.44 9.25 2.35
C TRP A 32 5.92 9.86 3.66
N TYR A 33 5.11 10.70 4.28
CA TYR A 33 5.50 11.34 5.52
C TYR A 33 4.78 10.74 6.73
N LEU A 34 5.53 10.65 7.84
CA LEU A 34 5.04 10.11 9.09
C LEU A 34 4.18 11.17 9.80
N ILE A 35 2.95 10.80 10.17
CA ILE A 35 2.03 11.63 10.96
C ILE A 35 2.16 11.29 12.43
N MET A 36 2.22 9.99 12.76
CA MET A 36 2.34 9.49 14.11
C MET A 36 3.35 8.34 14.16
N GLU A 37 4.31 8.47 15.07
CA GLU A 37 5.32 7.45 15.34
C GLU A 37 4.71 6.11 15.76
N PRO A 38 5.41 4.98 15.54
CA PRO A 38 4.98 3.68 16.02
C PRO A 38 4.61 3.71 17.50
N THR A 39 3.33 3.48 17.78
CA THR A 39 2.74 3.49 19.12
C THR A 39 2.14 2.13 19.41
N GLU A 40 2.34 1.61 20.61
CA GLU A 40 1.74 0.36 21.03
C GLU A 40 0.32 0.59 21.54
N ILE A 41 -0.60 -0.23 21.06
CA ILE A 41 -1.98 -0.32 21.49
C ILE A 41 -2.15 -1.68 22.18
N THR A 42 -2.79 -1.68 23.35
CA THR A 42 -3.01 -2.89 24.16
C THR A 42 -4.49 -3.20 24.27
N GLU A 43 -4.80 -4.49 24.43
CA GLU A 43 -6.17 -4.97 24.71
C GLU A 43 -6.53 -4.62 26.15
N ASP A 44 -7.33 -3.55 26.28
CA ASP A 44 -7.76 -3.01 27.57
C ASP A 44 -9.16 -2.38 27.46
N ASP A 45 -9.66 -1.84 28.58
CA ASP A 45 -10.99 -1.21 28.68
C ASP A 45 -10.99 0.27 28.21
N SER A 46 -9.95 0.71 27.52
CA SER A 46 -9.94 2.03 26.90
C SER A 46 -10.82 2.07 25.66
N ALA A 47 -11.28 3.24 25.25
CA ALA A 47 -12.11 3.38 24.05
C ALA A 47 -11.46 2.79 22.78
N ILE A 48 -10.13 2.89 22.65
CA ILE A 48 -9.40 2.28 21.53
C ILE A 48 -9.27 0.76 21.72
N GLY A 49 -9.06 0.27 22.92
CA GLY A 49 -9.00 -1.15 23.24
C GLY A 49 -10.33 -1.86 22.97
N GLU A 50 -11.44 -1.27 23.42
CA GLU A 50 -12.79 -1.78 23.13
C GLU A 50 -13.09 -1.79 21.64
N MET A 51 -12.80 -0.71 20.90
CA MET A 51 -12.98 -0.64 19.46
C MET A 51 -12.17 -1.70 18.73
N CYS A 52 -10.92 -1.92 19.12
CA CYS A 52 -10.08 -2.95 18.51
C CYS A 52 -10.62 -4.36 18.80
N THR A 53 -11.18 -4.59 19.99
CA THR A 53 -11.83 -5.85 20.35
C THR A 53 -13.08 -6.10 19.50
N ASP A 54 -13.86 -5.08 19.20
CA ASP A 54 -15.02 -5.18 18.29
C ASP A 54 -14.58 -5.59 16.88
N VAL A 55 -13.44 -5.13 16.41
CA VAL A 55 -12.91 -5.39 15.06
C VAL A 55 -12.19 -6.74 14.96
N PHE A 56 -11.33 -7.06 15.92
CA PHE A 56 -10.43 -8.23 15.83
C PHE A 56 -10.96 -9.44 16.62
N GLY A 57 -11.94 -9.26 17.50
CA GLY A 57 -12.31 -10.23 18.54
C GLY A 57 -11.33 -10.17 19.71
N ALA A 58 -11.69 -10.76 20.84
CA ALA A 58 -10.82 -10.81 22.02
C ALA A 58 -9.59 -11.69 21.81
N GLY A 59 -8.49 -11.38 22.49
CA GLY A 59 -7.24 -12.14 22.47
C GLY A 59 -6.18 -11.59 21.49
N TRP A 60 -6.35 -10.38 20.98
CA TRP A 60 -5.36 -9.71 20.11
C TRP A 60 -4.15 -9.17 20.90
N LYS A 61 -4.23 -9.04 22.21
CA LYS A 61 -3.19 -8.65 23.18
C LYS A 61 -2.61 -7.26 22.94
N SER A 62 -1.78 -7.09 21.92
CA SER A 62 -1.23 -5.80 21.54
C SER A 62 -0.76 -5.80 20.08
N PHE A 63 -0.67 -4.61 19.51
CA PHE A 63 -0.03 -4.34 18.22
C PHE A 63 0.63 -2.97 18.25
N LYS A 64 1.53 -2.73 17.32
CA LYS A 64 2.04 -1.37 17.06
C LYS A 64 1.37 -0.81 15.83
N ILE A 65 1.03 0.49 15.89
CA ILE A 65 0.47 1.23 14.77
C ILE A 65 1.30 2.49 14.51
N ALA A 66 1.51 2.80 13.23
CA ALA A 66 2.04 4.08 12.79
C ALA A 66 1.13 4.67 11.73
N HIS A 67 0.98 5.99 11.73
CA HIS A 67 0.18 6.69 10.73
C HIS A 67 1.07 7.46 9.79
N MET A 68 0.89 7.23 8.51
CA MET A 68 1.59 7.93 7.43
C MET A 68 0.57 8.59 6.48
N SER A 69 1.06 9.43 5.61
CA SER A 69 0.25 10.00 4.53
C SER A 69 1.02 10.01 3.22
N THR A 70 0.33 9.71 2.15
CA THR A 70 0.83 9.84 0.78
C THR A 70 0.90 11.30 0.34
N GLY A 71 1.50 11.57 -0.83
CA GLY A 71 1.60 12.91 -1.39
C GLY A 71 0.25 13.57 -1.72
N ASP A 72 -0.77 12.78 -2.00
CA ASP A 72 -2.15 13.20 -2.25
C ASP A 72 -3.06 13.12 -1.01
N ARG A 73 -2.46 12.97 0.16
CA ARG A 73 -3.11 12.99 1.49
C ARG A 73 -4.00 11.79 1.79
N ILE A 74 -3.77 10.65 1.15
CA ILE A 74 -4.38 9.39 1.54
C ILE A 74 -3.60 8.87 2.76
N GLY A 75 -4.32 8.52 3.83
CA GLY A 75 -3.72 7.94 5.03
C GLY A 75 -3.24 6.51 4.78
N VAL A 76 -2.14 6.16 5.45
CA VAL A 76 -1.65 4.79 5.51
C VAL A 76 -1.40 4.41 6.96
N GLU A 77 -2.11 3.41 7.44
CA GLU A 77 -1.94 2.83 8.75
C GLU A 77 -1.08 1.58 8.65
N LEU A 78 0.07 1.59 9.28
CA LEU A 78 0.94 0.42 9.36
C LEU A 78 0.68 -0.32 10.65
N PHE A 79 0.44 -1.63 10.57
CA PHE A 79 0.18 -2.49 11.71
C PHE A 79 1.26 -3.54 11.85
N GLN A 80 1.77 -3.72 13.07
CA GLN A 80 2.60 -4.86 13.45
C GLN A 80 1.96 -5.58 14.62
N PHE A 81 1.40 -6.77 14.37
CA PHE A 81 0.79 -7.60 15.40
C PHE A 81 1.85 -8.46 16.10
N ASN A 82 1.86 -8.42 17.47
CA ASN A 82 2.87 -9.10 18.27
C ASN A 82 2.51 -10.56 18.63
N ASN A 83 1.23 -10.92 18.47
CA ASN A 83 0.67 -12.20 18.89
C ASN A 83 0.40 -13.17 17.73
N GLN A 84 0.77 -12.77 16.51
CA GLN A 84 0.54 -13.56 15.31
C GLN A 84 1.88 -13.93 14.66
N GLU A 85 1.93 -15.11 14.09
CA GLU A 85 2.96 -15.39 13.10
C GLU A 85 2.71 -14.47 11.90
N ASN A 86 3.76 -13.86 11.38
CA ASN A 86 3.70 -13.08 10.15
C ASN A 86 4.15 -13.99 9.00
N PRO A 87 3.25 -14.81 8.42
CA PRO A 87 3.62 -15.66 7.31
C PRO A 87 4.01 -14.79 6.11
N GLU A 88 4.92 -15.31 5.30
CA GLU A 88 5.24 -14.65 4.04
C GLU A 88 3.98 -14.46 3.19
N ASN A 89 3.89 -13.32 2.51
CA ASN A 89 2.79 -13.08 1.58
C ASN A 89 2.97 -13.99 0.35
N ASN A 90 2.14 -15.02 0.25
CA ASN A 90 2.19 -15.97 -0.86
C ASN A 90 1.58 -15.46 -2.16
N PHE A 91 1.21 -14.18 -2.22
CA PHE A 91 0.59 -13.54 -3.39
C PHE A 91 -0.59 -14.34 -3.97
N GLU A 92 -1.55 -14.63 -3.12
CA GLU A 92 -2.78 -15.34 -3.52
C GLU A 92 -3.79 -14.35 -4.13
N TYR A 93 -3.49 -13.86 -5.33
CA TYR A 93 -4.26 -12.81 -6.02
C TYR A 93 -5.72 -13.19 -6.30
N TRP A 94 -6.06 -14.47 -6.24
CA TRP A 94 -7.44 -14.96 -6.44
C TRP A 94 -8.30 -14.90 -5.16
N LYS A 95 -7.71 -14.67 -3.99
CA LYS A 95 -8.47 -14.50 -2.75
C LYS A 95 -9.19 -13.15 -2.77
N THR A 96 -10.44 -13.15 -2.29
CA THR A 96 -11.19 -11.90 -2.10
C THR A 96 -10.45 -10.98 -1.14
N GLY A 97 -10.18 -9.76 -1.55
CA GLY A 97 -9.50 -8.75 -0.75
C GLY A 97 -8.64 -7.80 -1.59
N ILE A 98 -7.91 -6.94 -0.91
CA ILE A 98 -6.96 -6.04 -1.55
C ILE A 98 -5.66 -6.82 -1.77
N PHE A 99 -5.23 -6.98 -3.03
CA PHE A 99 -3.98 -7.68 -3.34
C PHE A 99 -2.85 -6.77 -3.77
N HIS A 100 -3.12 -5.50 -4.09
CA HIS A 100 -2.11 -4.49 -4.37
C HIS A 100 -2.63 -3.08 -4.07
N PHE A 101 -1.70 -2.16 -3.91
CA PHE A 101 -1.95 -0.73 -4.01
C PHE A 101 -1.10 -0.15 -5.13
N CYS A 102 -1.45 1.04 -5.61
CA CYS A 102 -0.73 1.69 -6.71
C CYS A 102 -0.25 3.07 -6.29
N VAL A 103 0.96 3.40 -6.71
CA VAL A 103 1.54 4.75 -6.60
C VAL A 103 1.79 5.33 -7.98
N GLN A 104 1.82 6.65 -8.07
CA GLN A 104 2.13 7.33 -9.32
C GLN A 104 3.51 8.00 -9.22
N ASP A 105 4.39 7.68 -10.17
CA ASP A 105 5.69 8.32 -10.33
C ASP A 105 6.01 8.41 -11.84
N PRO A 106 6.30 9.59 -12.39
CA PRO A 106 6.69 9.72 -13.80
C PRO A 106 7.99 8.97 -14.12
N ASP A 107 8.88 8.78 -13.14
CA ASP A 107 10.10 7.98 -13.24
C ASP A 107 9.88 6.56 -12.71
N VAL A 108 9.03 5.80 -13.43
CA VAL A 108 8.68 4.40 -13.09
C VAL A 108 9.93 3.53 -12.92
N GLU A 109 10.89 3.68 -13.81
CA GLU A 109 12.14 2.91 -13.82
C GLU A 109 13.00 3.25 -12.60
N GLY A 110 13.20 4.54 -12.33
CA GLY A 110 14.00 5.00 -11.19
C GLY A 110 13.39 4.60 -9.85
N LEU A 111 12.06 4.72 -9.70
CA LEU A 111 11.39 4.24 -8.49
C LEU A 111 11.49 2.72 -8.34
N ALA A 112 11.33 1.95 -9.42
CA ALA A 112 11.48 0.50 -9.38
C ALA A 112 12.88 0.08 -8.92
N GLU A 113 13.95 0.75 -9.40
CA GLU A 113 15.32 0.48 -8.94
C GLU A 113 15.53 0.85 -7.46
N LYS A 114 14.95 1.95 -6.97
CA LYS A 114 15.01 2.32 -5.55
C LYS A 114 14.34 1.25 -4.68
N ILE A 115 13.19 0.74 -5.09
CA ILE A 115 12.49 -0.35 -4.39
C ILE A 115 13.38 -1.59 -4.32
N VAL A 116 14.00 -1.99 -5.44
CA VAL A 116 14.93 -3.14 -5.46
C VAL A 116 16.15 -2.91 -4.57
N ALA A 117 16.75 -1.74 -4.61
CA ALA A 117 17.89 -1.39 -3.77
C ALA A 117 17.55 -1.42 -2.27
N ALA A 118 16.29 -1.18 -1.92
CA ALA A 118 15.78 -1.24 -0.55
C ALA A 118 15.30 -2.65 -0.13
N GLY A 119 15.52 -3.69 -0.95
CA GLY A 119 15.17 -5.09 -0.64
C GLY A 119 13.86 -5.60 -1.24
N GLY A 120 13.17 -4.78 -2.02
CA GLY A 120 12.00 -5.21 -2.78
C GLY A 120 12.35 -5.97 -4.05
N LYS A 121 11.35 -6.36 -4.82
CA LYS A 121 11.53 -7.19 -6.03
C LYS A 121 10.67 -6.68 -7.18
N LYS A 122 11.14 -6.87 -8.40
CA LYS A 122 10.32 -6.70 -9.62
C LYS A 122 9.44 -7.93 -9.83
N ARG A 123 8.15 -7.74 -10.05
CA ARG A 123 7.20 -8.78 -10.47
C ARG A 123 7.11 -8.90 -11.99
N MET A 124 7.66 -7.92 -12.70
CA MET A 124 7.73 -7.84 -14.15
C MET A 124 9.17 -7.59 -14.58
N LYS A 125 9.57 -8.10 -15.77
CA LYS A 125 10.93 -7.91 -16.30
C LYS A 125 11.24 -6.45 -16.62
N ALA A 126 10.24 -5.71 -17.10
CA ALA A 126 10.34 -4.30 -17.48
C ALA A 126 8.94 -3.66 -17.43
N PRO A 127 8.86 -2.31 -17.31
CA PRO A 127 7.60 -1.61 -17.46
C PRO A 127 6.90 -1.92 -18.78
N ARG A 128 5.58 -1.99 -18.74
CA ARG A 128 4.74 -2.16 -19.92
C ARG A 128 4.08 -0.84 -20.30
N TYR A 129 4.07 -0.56 -21.60
CA TYR A 129 3.37 0.58 -22.18
C TYR A 129 1.95 0.16 -22.56
N TYR A 130 0.98 0.99 -22.21
CA TYR A 130 -0.43 0.80 -22.60
C TYR A 130 -0.66 1.11 -24.09
N TYR A 131 0.11 2.06 -24.63
CA TYR A 131 0.03 2.52 -26.03
C TYR A 131 1.44 2.59 -26.62
N PRO A 132 2.06 1.44 -26.94
CA PRO A 132 3.43 1.40 -27.41
C PRO A 132 3.62 2.25 -28.69
N GLY A 133 4.57 3.19 -28.63
CA GLY A 133 4.86 4.08 -29.77
C GLY A 133 3.93 5.30 -29.91
N GLU A 134 2.83 5.38 -29.13
CA GLU A 134 1.85 6.48 -29.22
C GLU A 134 1.88 7.38 -27.99
N LYS A 135 1.86 6.79 -26.78
CA LYS A 135 1.77 7.51 -25.51
C LYS A 135 2.76 6.96 -24.50
N PRO A 136 3.26 7.81 -23.60
CA PRO A 136 4.28 7.40 -22.62
C PRO A 136 3.70 6.66 -21.42
N TYR A 137 2.44 6.27 -21.43
CA TYR A 137 1.75 5.67 -20.29
C TYR A 137 2.25 4.25 -20.05
N ARG A 138 2.92 4.04 -18.93
CA ARG A 138 3.52 2.74 -18.58
C ARG A 138 3.38 2.45 -17.10
N MET A 139 3.51 1.19 -16.75
CA MET A 139 3.38 0.68 -15.42
C MET A 139 4.30 -0.51 -15.16
N ILE A 140 4.55 -0.79 -13.88
CA ILE A 140 5.23 -2.00 -13.42
C ILE A 140 4.65 -2.47 -12.09
N TYR A 141 4.54 -3.80 -11.93
CA TYR A 141 4.27 -4.42 -10.63
C TYR A 141 5.58 -4.74 -9.90
N MET A 142 5.61 -4.36 -8.62
CA MET A 142 6.71 -4.57 -7.70
C MET A 142 6.22 -5.33 -6.45
N GLU A 143 7.16 -5.78 -5.67
CA GLU A 143 6.96 -6.29 -4.31
C GLU A 143 7.84 -5.47 -3.38
N ASP A 144 7.28 -4.97 -2.29
CA ASP A 144 8.05 -4.28 -1.28
C ASP A 144 8.88 -5.26 -0.43
N PRO A 145 9.78 -4.79 0.47
CA PRO A 145 10.59 -5.68 1.30
C PRO A 145 9.79 -6.59 2.26
N PHE A 146 8.50 -6.30 2.44
CA PHE A 146 7.59 -7.00 3.37
C PHE A 146 6.64 -7.97 2.66
N GLY A 147 6.73 -8.07 1.32
CA GLY A 147 5.91 -8.94 0.50
C GLY A 147 4.60 -8.30 0.01
N ASN A 148 4.34 -7.03 0.29
CA ASN A 148 3.18 -6.35 -0.26
C ASN A 148 3.38 -6.04 -1.74
N ILE A 149 2.32 -6.21 -2.52
CA ILE A 149 2.37 -5.91 -3.95
C ILE A 149 2.00 -4.45 -4.17
N LEU A 150 2.85 -3.76 -4.90
CA LEU A 150 2.57 -2.41 -5.36
C LEU A 150 2.76 -2.28 -6.86
N GLU A 151 1.98 -1.38 -7.43
CA GLU A 151 2.04 -1.02 -8.83
C GLU A 151 2.55 0.41 -8.94
N ILE A 152 3.33 0.71 -9.97
CA ILE A 152 3.80 2.06 -10.25
C ILE A 152 3.22 2.47 -11.60
N TYR A 153 2.47 3.58 -11.62
CA TYR A 153 1.97 4.21 -12.84
C TYR A 153 2.75 5.47 -13.17
N SER A 154 3.11 5.66 -14.43
CA SER A 154 3.77 6.89 -14.88
C SER A 154 2.83 8.10 -14.90
N HIS A 155 1.52 7.89 -15.02
CA HIS A 155 0.49 8.93 -15.14
C HIS A 155 -0.74 8.56 -14.32
N SER A 156 -1.71 9.47 -14.21
CA SER A 156 -2.93 9.21 -13.45
C SER A 156 -3.71 8.02 -14.02
N TYR A 157 -4.44 7.35 -13.13
CA TYR A 157 -5.29 6.20 -13.47
C TYR A 157 -6.27 6.54 -14.62
N GLU A 158 -6.89 7.72 -14.56
CA GLU A 158 -7.81 8.17 -15.59
C GLU A 158 -7.15 8.28 -16.97
N LEU A 159 -5.94 8.85 -17.05
CA LEU A 159 -5.21 8.97 -18.32
C LEU A 159 -4.90 7.61 -18.93
N HIS A 160 -4.62 6.60 -18.10
CA HIS A 160 -4.37 5.25 -18.58
C HIS A 160 -5.61 4.62 -19.20
N TYR A 161 -6.78 4.81 -18.61
CA TYR A 161 -8.00 4.06 -18.99
C TYR A 161 -9.03 4.86 -19.78
N ALA A 162 -9.18 6.18 -19.53
CA ALA A 162 -10.11 7.03 -20.28
C ALA A 162 -9.79 7.11 -21.79
N SER A 163 -8.55 6.82 -22.16
CA SER A 163 -8.11 6.79 -23.58
C SER A 163 -8.42 5.48 -24.30
N GLY A 164 -9.16 4.54 -23.68
CA GLY A 164 -9.56 3.29 -24.32
C GLY A 164 -8.45 2.23 -24.38
N ALA A 165 -7.63 2.08 -23.32
CA ALA A 165 -6.48 1.18 -23.25
C ALA A 165 -6.78 -0.29 -23.65
N TYR A 166 -8.01 -0.73 -23.49
CA TYR A 166 -8.47 -2.08 -23.82
C TYR A 166 -9.38 -2.15 -25.05
N ASN A 167 -9.67 -1.01 -25.65
CA ASN A 167 -10.46 -0.96 -26.87
C ASN A 167 -9.55 -1.21 -28.07
N LYS A 168 -9.51 -2.45 -28.53
CA LYS A 168 -8.87 -2.85 -29.82
C LYS A 168 -9.94 -3.26 -30.79
#